data_65d63c33cdbe2497dc131bac8f6819a8
#
_entry.id   65d63c33cdbe2497dc131bac8f6819a8
#
_cell.length_a   1.000
_cell.length_b   1.000
_cell.length_c   1.000
_cell.angle_alpha   90.00
_cell.angle_beta   90.00
_cell.angle_gamma   90.00
#
_symmetry.space_group_name_H-M   'P 1'
#
loop_
_entity.id
_entity.type
_entity.pdbx_description
1 polymer ?
#
loop_
_entity_poly.entity_id
_entity_poly.type
_entity_poly.pdbx_seq_one_letter_code
_entity_poly.pdbx_strand_id
1 'polypeptide(L)'
;MASEVASATEGAPVKPTLVVPRHRAWPGWVVPTVVFILAAVLLFTITNDWNAWVGGGSKQTTDDAYLHADLTPLSTKISGVVAKVNVADYQHVKAGDLLVQVKDDDYRAQVAQADAVAAAAKAAIENNRREKQLQQAKISRALAGVGQAQAEISAAQAGIVAAQAELDRTLPERQRQETLIATGSATRQKVEQAVAEEERSRAQLLSRQAGLEQAKAALSSSEATVEAERQGLAVLESQDTQLRADFAAKEAALDAAHANLAYTRINAPADGMVGERKVRPGQMVNPGTQLISLVEDDIWVQANYKETQLTHVAVGDVAEIKIDAFPGIVLRGKVSDVSPASGSQFSLLPPDNATGNFTKVTQRIPVKITIEPDNRVTGRLRPGMSVIATIETRSAH
;
A
#
# COMPACT_ATOMS: atom_id res chain seq x y z
N MET A 1 -80.18 78.98 46.97
CA MET A 1 -81.62 78.95 47.13
C MET A 1 -82.01 77.58 47.49
N ALA A 2 -82.28 77.41 48.66
CA ALA A 2 -83.51 77.05 49.32
C ALA A 2 -83.84 75.56 49.24
N SER A 3 -83.67 74.82 50.27
CA SER A 3 -84.70 74.54 51.35
C SER A 3 -85.58 73.34 50.87
N GLU A 4 -85.93 72.37 51.54
CA GLU A 4 -86.44 72.22 52.90
C GLU A 4 -86.74 70.72 53.17
N VAL A 5 -86.27 70.10 54.21
CA VAL A 5 -87.03 69.76 55.43
C VAL A 5 -88.19 68.81 55.23
N ALA A 6 -88.22 67.75 55.91
CA ALA A 6 -89.05 67.19 56.99
C ALA A 6 -89.14 65.64 56.86
N SER A 7 -88.80 65.00 57.78
CA SER A 7 -89.25 64.54 59.11
C SER A 7 -89.91 63.15 59.08
N ALA A 8 -89.33 62.29 59.87
CA ALA A 8 -89.82 61.34 60.81
C ALA A 8 -90.90 60.30 60.43
N THR A 9 -90.63 59.07 60.62
CA THR A 9 -91.23 58.33 61.73
C THR A 9 -90.62 56.96 61.95
N GLU A 10 -90.46 56.68 63.14
CA GLU A 10 -90.09 55.53 63.92
C GLU A 10 -90.75 54.22 63.47
N GLY A 11 -89.95 53.15 63.37
CA GLY A 11 -90.47 51.78 63.22
C GLY A 11 -89.44 50.77 63.73
N ALA A 12 -89.72 50.11 64.78
CA ALA A 12 -88.90 49.25 65.60
C ALA A 12 -88.15 48.13 64.82
N PRO A 13 -87.06 47.63 65.32
CA PRO A 13 -86.18 46.69 64.64
C PRO A 13 -86.68 45.26 64.65
N VAL A 14 -86.78 44.66 63.48
CA VAL A 14 -86.93 43.19 63.31
C VAL A 14 -85.51 42.59 63.18
N LYS A 15 -85.13 41.77 64.13
CA LYS A 15 -83.88 41.00 64.10
C LYS A 15 -83.97 39.93 63.01
N PRO A 16 -83.09 39.89 62.04
CA PRO A 16 -82.96 38.75 61.11
C PRO A 16 -82.23 37.59 61.86
N THR A 17 -82.84 36.46 61.96
CA THR A 17 -82.28 35.21 62.39
C THR A 17 -81.33 34.70 61.29
N LEU A 18 -80.03 34.82 61.50
CA LEU A 18 -79.05 34.19 60.68
C LEU A 18 -79.07 32.67 60.85
N VAL A 19 -79.54 31.97 59.84
CA VAL A 19 -79.35 30.50 59.71
C VAL A 19 -77.90 30.25 59.30
N VAL A 20 -77.08 29.84 60.23
CA VAL A 20 -75.71 29.37 59.98
C VAL A 20 -75.82 27.98 59.43
N PRO A 21 -75.31 27.74 58.21
CA PRO A 21 -75.20 26.36 57.68
C PRO A 21 -74.16 25.60 58.54
N ARG A 22 -74.55 24.49 59.08
CA ARG A 22 -73.63 23.55 59.75
C ARG A 22 -72.66 22.96 58.74
N HIS A 23 -71.45 23.52 58.65
CA HIS A 23 -70.36 22.89 57.99
C HIS A 23 -70.03 21.59 58.73
N ARG A 24 -70.14 20.46 58.02
CA ARG A 24 -69.68 19.15 58.44
C ARG A 24 -68.17 19.21 58.57
N ALA A 25 -67.66 19.48 59.77
CA ALA A 25 -66.21 19.52 60.02
C ALA A 25 -65.63 18.14 59.73
N TRP A 26 -64.77 18.06 58.73
CA TRP A 26 -63.98 16.88 58.55
C TRP A 26 -63.04 16.74 59.75
N PRO A 27 -62.77 15.50 60.19
CA PRO A 27 -61.89 15.30 61.33
C PRO A 27 -60.53 15.93 61.03
N GLY A 28 -59.97 16.69 61.96
CA GLY A 28 -58.82 17.57 61.81
C GLY A 28 -57.53 16.90 61.34
N TRP A 29 -57.50 15.58 61.23
CA TRP A 29 -56.39 14.81 60.75
C TRP A 29 -56.45 14.52 59.21
N VAL A 30 -57.63 14.68 58.55
CA VAL A 30 -57.83 14.38 57.13
C VAL A 30 -57.07 15.38 56.25
N VAL A 31 -57.05 16.65 56.56
CA VAL A 31 -56.35 17.68 55.80
C VAL A 31 -54.81 17.46 55.79
N PRO A 32 -54.17 17.22 56.98
CA PRO A 32 -52.71 16.97 56.98
C PRO A 32 -52.35 15.65 56.34
N THR A 33 -53.19 14.59 56.42
CA THR A 33 -52.92 13.32 55.69
C THR A 33 -53.00 13.45 54.14
N VAL A 34 -54.00 14.19 53.64
CA VAL A 34 -54.14 14.46 52.22
C VAL A 34 -52.94 15.27 51.71
N VAL A 35 -52.49 16.28 52.47
CA VAL A 35 -51.29 17.09 52.11
C VAL A 35 -50.05 16.22 52.16
N PHE A 36 -49.88 15.31 53.10
CA PHE A 36 -48.75 14.41 53.20
C PHE A 36 -48.72 13.39 52.04
N ILE A 37 -49.91 12.84 51.67
CA ILE A 37 -50.01 11.95 50.49
C ILE A 37 -49.70 12.70 49.21
N LEU A 38 -50.17 13.92 49.01
CA LEU A 38 -49.85 14.74 47.84
C LEU A 38 -48.38 15.09 47.80
N ALA A 39 -47.75 15.43 48.91
CA ALA A 39 -46.31 15.69 49.00
C ALA A 39 -45.50 14.44 48.74
N ALA A 40 -45.93 13.27 49.24
CA ALA A 40 -45.24 11.98 48.96
C ALA A 40 -45.39 11.57 47.50
N VAL A 41 -46.55 11.75 46.86
CA VAL A 41 -46.76 11.51 45.44
C VAL A 41 -45.91 12.46 44.59
N LEU A 42 -45.85 13.74 44.97
CA LEU A 42 -45.02 14.73 44.27
C LEU A 42 -43.52 14.36 44.40
N LEU A 43 -43.08 13.97 45.57
CA LEU A 43 -41.72 13.55 45.82
C LEU A 43 -41.37 12.26 45.09
N PHE A 44 -42.30 11.31 45.00
CA PHE A 44 -42.17 10.08 44.24
C PHE A 44 -42.08 10.35 42.74
N THR A 45 -42.91 11.24 42.17
CA THR A 45 -42.85 11.61 40.75
C THR A 45 -41.54 12.34 40.43
N ILE A 46 -41.11 13.27 41.31
CA ILE A 46 -39.83 13.98 41.11
C ILE A 46 -38.66 13.01 41.18
N THR A 47 -38.65 12.08 42.14
CA THR A 47 -37.51 11.11 42.25
C THR A 47 -37.53 10.07 41.14
N ASN A 48 -38.71 9.64 40.69
CA ASN A 48 -38.83 8.66 39.60
C ASN A 48 -38.45 9.23 38.22
N ASP A 49 -38.80 10.49 37.96
CA ASP A 49 -38.49 11.16 36.70
C ASP A 49 -37.20 11.98 36.75
N TRP A 50 -36.48 11.98 37.90
CA TRP A 50 -35.25 12.73 38.07
C TRP A 50 -34.18 12.36 37.05
N ASN A 51 -34.03 11.06 36.75
CA ASN A 51 -33.06 10.56 35.76
C ASN A 51 -33.42 10.95 34.31
N ALA A 52 -34.72 11.10 34.00
CA ALA A 52 -35.16 11.60 32.69
C ALA A 52 -34.88 13.10 32.53
N TRP A 53 -34.94 13.86 33.62
CA TRP A 53 -34.68 15.32 33.60
C TRP A 53 -33.18 15.66 33.58
N VAL A 54 -32.33 14.84 34.19
CA VAL A 54 -30.88 15.10 34.28
C VAL A 54 -30.09 14.44 33.13
N GLY A 55 -30.78 13.85 32.15
CA GLY A 55 -30.13 13.19 30.99
C GLY A 55 -29.77 11.73 31.21
N GLY A 56 -30.23 11.13 32.32
CA GLY A 56 -30.06 9.69 32.62
C GLY A 56 -31.17 8.80 32.06
N GLY A 57 -32.03 9.31 31.16
CA GLY A 57 -33.09 8.52 30.52
C GLY A 57 -32.53 7.53 29.49
N SER A 58 -33.27 6.45 29.23
CA SER A 58 -32.89 5.41 28.24
C SER A 58 -32.80 5.91 26.78
N LYS A 59 -33.21 7.17 26.52
CA LYS A 59 -33.18 7.80 25.20
C LYS A 59 -32.44 9.12 25.28
N GLN A 60 -31.36 9.21 24.46
CA GLN A 60 -30.57 10.43 24.32
C GLN A 60 -30.84 11.05 22.96
N THR A 61 -31.34 12.29 22.94
CA THR A 61 -31.70 12.99 21.71
C THR A 61 -30.81 14.23 21.49
N THR A 62 -30.41 14.45 20.27
CA THR A 62 -29.74 15.68 19.82
C THR A 62 -30.34 16.18 18.52
N ASP A 63 -30.48 17.49 18.40
CA ASP A 63 -30.82 18.24 17.19
C ASP A 63 -29.58 18.79 16.45
N ASP A 64 -28.42 18.72 17.11
CA ASP A 64 -27.14 19.06 16.52
C ASP A 64 -26.54 17.83 15.80
N ALA A 65 -27.18 17.43 14.73
CA ALA A 65 -26.78 16.29 13.93
C ALA A 65 -27.06 16.55 12.45
N TYR A 66 -26.18 16.02 11.59
CA TYR A 66 -26.30 16.17 10.14
C TYR A 66 -25.76 14.95 9.41
N LEU A 67 -26.26 14.76 8.18
CA LEU A 67 -25.75 13.73 7.27
C LEU A 67 -24.36 14.10 6.82
N HIS A 68 -23.47 13.16 6.86
CA HIS A 68 -22.10 13.22 6.34
C HIS A 68 -21.90 12.18 5.25
N ALA A 69 -21.01 12.47 4.32
CA ALA A 69 -20.41 11.50 3.40
C ALA A 69 -18.97 11.93 3.13
N ASP A 70 -18.14 11.01 2.73
CA ASP A 70 -16.78 11.32 2.36
C ASP A 70 -16.76 12.09 1.05
N LEU A 71 -16.04 13.22 1.05
CA LEU A 71 -15.85 14.11 -0.08
C LEU A 71 -14.43 13.89 -0.62
N THR A 72 -14.31 13.17 -1.74
CA THR A 72 -13.02 12.92 -2.37
C THR A 72 -12.73 13.92 -3.46
N PRO A 73 -11.81 14.90 -3.26
CA PRO A 73 -11.38 15.82 -4.29
C PRO A 73 -10.44 15.12 -5.28
N LEU A 74 -10.90 14.87 -6.50
CA LEU A 74 -10.11 14.27 -7.56
C LEU A 74 -9.25 15.33 -8.24
N SER A 75 -7.93 15.14 -8.22
CA SER A 75 -6.95 16.01 -8.85
C SER A 75 -6.08 15.24 -9.84
N THR A 76 -5.51 15.95 -10.82
CA THR A 76 -4.56 15.36 -11.76
C THR A 76 -3.16 15.26 -11.16
N LYS A 77 -2.42 14.21 -11.57
CA LYS A 77 -0.99 14.02 -11.25
C LYS A 77 -0.06 14.50 -12.39
N ILE A 78 -0.65 14.84 -13.54
CA ILE A 78 0.09 15.20 -14.76
C ILE A 78 -0.36 16.58 -15.29
N SER A 79 0.47 17.18 -16.14
CA SER A 79 0.10 18.38 -16.90
C SER A 79 -0.49 18.00 -18.26
N GLY A 80 -1.40 18.79 -18.76
CA GLY A 80 -1.93 18.61 -20.11
C GLY A 80 -3.24 19.33 -20.33
N VAL A 81 -3.73 19.29 -21.57
CA VAL A 81 -5.01 19.87 -21.93
C VAL A 81 -6.10 18.82 -21.74
N VAL A 82 -7.19 19.18 -21.09
CA VAL A 82 -8.35 18.30 -20.93
C VAL A 82 -9.00 18.06 -22.30
N ALA A 83 -8.99 16.81 -22.74
CA ALA A 83 -9.60 16.38 -23.99
C ALA A 83 -11.12 16.30 -23.87
N LYS A 84 -11.60 15.62 -22.82
CA LYS A 84 -13.03 15.39 -22.58
C LYS A 84 -13.33 15.35 -21.07
N VAL A 85 -14.53 15.76 -20.72
CA VAL A 85 -15.16 15.52 -19.42
C VAL A 85 -16.42 14.69 -19.71
N ASN A 86 -16.43 13.44 -19.23
CA ASN A 86 -17.45 12.45 -19.62
C ASN A 86 -18.66 12.44 -18.69
N VAL A 87 -18.65 13.28 -17.66
CA VAL A 87 -19.71 13.33 -16.65
C VAL A 87 -20.32 14.71 -16.55
N ALA A 88 -21.57 14.80 -16.12
CA ALA A 88 -22.26 16.02 -15.78
C ALA A 88 -22.21 16.29 -14.27
N ASP A 89 -22.49 17.54 -13.86
CA ASP A 89 -22.69 17.88 -12.46
C ASP A 89 -23.85 17.07 -11.90
N TYR A 90 -23.69 16.57 -10.68
CA TYR A 90 -24.70 15.78 -9.95
C TYR A 90 -25.06 14.44 -10.60
N GLN A 91 -24.25 13.96 -11.53
CA GLN A 91 -24.40 12.62 -12.11
C GLN A 91 -23.88 11.57 -11.14
N HIS A 92 -24.66 10.46 -11.01
CA HIS A 92 -24.18 9.28 -10.28
C HIS A 92 -23.20 8.50 -11.15
N VAL A 93 -22.10 8.05 -10.56
CA VAL A 93 -21.01 7.29 -11.21
C VAL A 93 -20.64 6.09 -10.35
N LYS A 94 -20.09 5.07 -11.00
CA LYS A 94 -19.56 3.88 -10.35
C LYS A 94 -18.05 3.90 -10.29
N ALA A 95 -17.49 3.17 -9.34
CA ALA A 95 -16.06 2.95 -9.26
C ALA A 95 -15.51 2.44 -10.60
N GLY A 96 -14.43 3.07 -11.09
CA GLY A 96 -13.82 2.77 -12.38
C GLY A 96 -14.37 3.56 -13.57
N ASP A 97 -15.50 4.26 -13.45
CA ASP A 97 -16.03 5.11 -14.53
C ASP A 97 -15.04 6.21 -14.90
N LEU A 98 -14.84 6.44 -16.20
CA LEU A 98 -13.96 7.49 -16.70
C LEU A 98 -14.64 8.86 -16.59
N LEU A 99 -14.11 9.71 -15.71
CA LEU A 99 -14.65 11.05 -15.43
C LEU A 99 -14.04 12.11 -16.35
N VAL A 100 -12.71 12.18 -16.38
CA VAL A 100 -11.97 13.16 -17.16
C VAL A 100 -10.86 12.47 -17.93
N GLN A 101 -10.67 12.89 -19.15
CA GLN A 101 -9.57 12.48 -20.00
C GLN A 101 -8.71 13.69 -20.37
N VAL A 102 -7.44 13.64 -20.01
CA VAL A 102 -6.41 14.57 -20.48
C VAL A 102 -5.90 14.06 -21.83
N LYS A 103 -5.49 14.95 -22.71
CA LYS A 103 -4.92 14.63 -24.01
C LYS A 103 -3.67 13.76 -23.83
N ASP A 104 -3.66 12.59 -24.48
CA ASP A 104 -2.70 11.52 -24.18
C ASP A 104 -1.66 11.32 -25.30
N ASP A 105 -1.71 12.11 -26.38
CA ASP A 105 -0.84 11.94 -27.56
C ASP A 105 0.65 11.98 -27.19
N ASP A 106 1.07 12.96 -26.36
CA ASP A 106 2.46 13.13 -25.93
C ASP A 106 2.89 11.99 -25.01
N TYR A 107 2.01 11.53 -24.14
CA TYR A 107 2.27 10.40 -23.23
C TYR A 107 2.35 9.06 -23.97
N ARG A 108 1.53 8.86 -25.00
CA ARG A 108 1.66 7.70 -25.89
C ARG A 108 2.97 7.71 -26.67
N ALA A 109 3.42 8.87 -27.13
CA ALA A 109 4.71 9.02 -27.80
C ALA A 109 5.87 8.70 -26.83
N GLN A 110 5.79 9.14 -25.56
CA GLN A 110 6.77 8.81 -24.52
C GLN A 110 6.82 7.30 -24.24
N VAL A 111 5.67 6.63 -24.14
CA VAL A 111 5.60 5.17 -24.00
C VAL A 111 6.26 4.48 -25.19
N ALA A 112 5.93 4.86 -26.43
CA ALA A 112 6.50 4.27 -27.62
C ALA A 112 8.03 4.46 -27.69
N GLN A 113 8.53 5.63 -27.26
CA GLN A 113 9.97 5.90 -27.18
C GLN A 113 10.64 5.02 -26.12
N ALA A 114 10.07 4.92 -24.91
CA ALA A 114 10.63 4.11 -23.83
C ALA A 114 10.60 2.62 -24.18
N ASP A 115 9.56 2.14 -24.85
CA ASP A 115 9.44 0.76 -25.34
C ASP A 115 10.55 0.43 -26.36
N ALA A 116 10.76 1.33 -27.33
CA ALA A 116 11.84 1.16 -28.32
C ALA A 116 13.23 1.11 -27.66
N VAL A 117 13.47 1.93 -26.63
CA VAL A 117 14.74 1.93 -25.88
C VAL A 117 14.90 0.65 -25.06
N ALA A 118 13.86 0.17 -24.40
CA ALA A 118 13.88 -1.10 -23.67
C ALA A 118 14.08 -2.31 -24.63
N ALA A 119 13.44 -2.29 -25.78
CA ALA A 119 13.63 -3.30 -26.83
C ALA A 119 15.08 -3.33 -27.35
N ALA A 120 15.71 -2.17 -27.54
CA ALA A 120 17.11 -2.08 -27.95
C ALA A 120 18.06 -2.66 -26.88
N ALA A 121 17.83 -2.35 -25.60
CA ALA A 121 18.61 -2.91 -24.49
C ALA A 121 18.44 -4.43 -24.40
N LYS A 122 17.25 -4.96 -24.60
CA LYS A 122 16.99 -6.40 -24.69
C LYS A 122 17.73 -7.06 -25.83
N ALA A 123 17.76 -6.41 -27.00
CA ALA A 123 18.51 -6.91 -28.15
C ALA A 123 20.03 -6.96 -27.88
N ALA A 124 20.58 -6.01 -27.09
CA ALA A 124 21.97 -6.02 -26.68
C ALA A 124 22.30 -7.27 -25.79
N ILE A 125 21.43 -7.66 -24.90
CA ILE A 125 21.56 -8.89 -24.10
C ILE A 125 21.59 -10.13 -25.02
N GLU A 126 20.71 -10.20 -26.01
CA GLU A 126 20.68 -11.34 -26.94
C GLU A 126 21.95 -11.38 -27.83
N ASN A 127 22.52 -10.24 -28.21
CA ASN A 127 23.78 -10.20 -28.90
C ASN A 127 24.93 -10.72 -28.02
N ASN A 128 25.04 -10.24 -26.80
CA ASN A 128 26.04 -10.74 -25.85
C ASN A 128 25.90 -12.24 -25.60
N ARG A 129 24.67 -12.75 -25.52
CA ARG A 129 24.41 -14.20 -25.42
C ARG A 129 25.00 -14.99 -26.60
N ARG A 130 24.85 -14.48 -27.85
CA ARG A 130 25.44 -15.10 -29.05
C ARG A 130 26.97 -15.04 -29.01
N GLU A 131 27.53 -13.93 -28.54
CA GLU A 131 28.99 -13.79 -28.36
C GLU A 131 29.53 -14.79 -27.32
N LYS A 132 28.82 -14.99 -26.21
CA LYS A 132 29.16 -16.03 -25.21
C LYS A 132 29.13 -17.44 -25.83
N GLN A 133 28.15 -17.75 -26.67
CA GLN A 133 28.10 -19.03 -27.38
C GLN A 133 29.28 -19.24 -28.31
N LEU A 134 29.66 -18.19 -29.05
CA LEU A 134 30.85 -18.21 -29.93
C LEU A 134 32.10 -18.43 -29.07
N GLN A 135 32.26 -17.72 -27.98
CA GLN A 135 33.39 -17.86 -27.06
C GLN A 135 33.48 -19.28 -26.45
N GLN A 136 32.34 -19.87 -26.09
CA GLN A 136 32.29 -21.27 -25.64
C GLN A 136 32.78 -22.24 -26.69
N ALA A 137 32.48 -22.02 -27.98
CA ALA A 137 32.99 -22.82 -29.09
C ALA A 137 34.51 -22.68 -29.27
N LYS A 138 35.06 -21.46 -29.04
CA LYS A 138 36.54 -21.26 -29.05
C LYS A 138 37.22 -22.01 -27.92
N ILE A 139 36.67 -21.98 -26.70
CA ILE A 139 37.16 -22.77 -25.56
C ILE A 139 37.16 -24.24 -25.90
N SER A 140 36.07 -24.76 -26.48
CA SER A 140 36.00 -26.18 -26.88
C SER A 140 37.07 -26.56 -27.92
N ARG A 141 37.37 -25.65 -28.86
CA ARG A 141 38.46 -25.83 -29.82
C ARG A 141 39.84 -25.83 -29.15
N ALA A 142 40.09 -24.91 -28.24
CA ALA A 142 41.33 -24.83 -27.47
C ALA A 142 41.56 -26.09 -26.62
N LEU A 143 40.48 -26.61 -25.99
CA LEU A 143 40.54 -27.88 -25.25
C LEU A 143 40.87 -29.07 -26.11
N ALA A 144 40.41 -29.13 -27.37
CA ALA A 144 40.83 -30.15 -28.33
C ALA A 144 42.32 -30.04 -28.65
N GLY A 145 42.87 -28.82 -28.71
CA GLY A 145 44.31 -28.60 -28.83
C GLY A 145 45.12 -29.12 -27.67
N VAL A 146 44.63 -28.98 -26.44
CA VAL A 146 45.25 -29.58 -25.24
C VAL A 146 45.26 -31.13 -25.36
N GLY A 147 44.14 -31.73 -25.80
CA GLY A 147 44.07 -33.16 -26.04
C GLY A 147 45.08 -33.66 -27.07
N GLN A 148 45.31 -32.90 -28.17
CA GLN A 148 46.32 -33.18 -29.17
C GLN A 148 47.75 -33.13 -28.56
N ALA A 149 48.09 -32.05 -27.87
CA ALA A 149 49.38 -31.90 -27.21
C ALA A 149 49.66 -33.01 -26.16
N GLN A 150 48.63 -33.43 -25.44
CA GLN A 150 48.76 -34.58 -24.51
C GLN A 150 49.03 -35.91 -25.23
N ALA A 151 48.44 -36.15 -26.40
CA ALA A 151 48.75 -37.29 -27.24
C ALA A 151 50.19 -37.27 -27.77
N GLU A 152 50.69 -36.06 -28.14
CA GLU A 152 52.10 -35.88 -28.57
C GLU A 152 53.07 -36.19 -27.42
N ILE A 153 52.81 -35.82 -26.20
CA ILE A 153 53.58 -36.20 -25.01
C ILE A 153 53.63 -37.75 -24.86
N SER A 154 52.49 -38.38 -25.00
CA SER A 154 52.39 -39.85 -24.89
C SER A 154 53.22 -40.55 -25.96
N ALA A 155 53.19 -40.03 -27.21
CA ALA A 155 54.00 -40.52 -28.30
C ALA A 155 55.53 -40.30 -28.06
N ALA A 156 55.89 -39.12 -27.54
CA ALA A 156 57.29 -38.81 -27.20
C ALA A 156 57.82 -39.73 -26.09
N GLN A 157 56.99 -40.00 -25.07
CA GLN A 157 57.30 -40.94 -23.98
C GLN A 157 57.55 -42.37 -24.51
N ALA A 158 56.69 -42.87 -25.38
CA ALA A 158 56.88 -44.15 -26.05
C ALA A 158 58.17 -44.19 -26.84
N GLY A 159 58.53 -43.08 -27.53
CA GLY A 159 59.79 -42.93 -28.25
C GLY A 159 61.04 -43.00 -27.36
N ILE A 160 60.95 -42.46 -26.14
CA ILE A 160 62.00 -42.53 -25.11
C ILE A 160 62.19 -43.99 -24.67
N VAL A 161 61.08 -44.70 -24.37
CA VAL A 161 61.13 -46.09 -23.97
C VAL A 161 61.80 -46.96 -25.04
N ALA A 162 61.50 -46.76 -26.30
CA ALA A 162 62.14 -47.45 -27.43
C ALA A 162 63.63 -47.12 -27.54
N ALA A 163 64.02 -45.85 -27.41
CA ALA A 163 65.44 -45.44 -27.46
C ALA A 163 66.23 -45.94 -26.23
N GLN A 164 65.61 -46.01 -25.08
CA GLN A 164 66.21 -46.57 -23.89
C GLN A 164 66.47 -48.08 -24.04
N ALA A 165 65.53 -48.83 -24.59
CA ALA A 165 65.70 -50.28 -24.86
C ALA A 165 66.84 -50.54 -25.83
N GLU A 166 67.04 -49.64 -26.83
CA GLU A 166 68.18 -49.79 -27.75
C GLU A 166 69.52 -49.46 -27.04
N LEU A 167 69.58 -48.47 -26.18
CA LEU A 167 70.76 -48.21 -25.36
C LEU A 167 71.08 -49.37 -24.43
N ASP A 168 70.04 -49.94 -23.77
CA ASP A 168 70.19 -51.12 -22.91
C ASP A 168 70.66 -52.39 -23.66
N ARG A 169 70.44 -52.45 -24.97
CA ARG A 169 70.99 -53.48 -25.85
C ARG A 169 72.46 -53.21 -26.23
N THR A 170 72.77 -51.97 -26.57
CA THR A 170 74.11 -51.62 -27.15
C THR A 170 75.20 -51.51 -26.06
N LEU A 171 74.88 -51.01 -24.90
CA LEU A 171 75.81 -50.79 -23.78
C LEU A 171 76.46 -52.12 -23.26
N PRO A 172 75.71 -53.23 -22.96
CA PRO A 172 76.34 -54.49 -22.63
C PRO A 172 77.16 -55.13 -23.76
N GLU A 173 76.73 -54.93 -25.02
CA GLU A 173 77.45 -55.40 -26.15
C GLU A 173 78.83 -54.67 -26.27
N ARG A 174 78.95 -53.40 -26.12
CA ARG A 174 80.21 -52.66 -26.00
C ARG A 174 81.08 -53.23 -24.88
N GLN A 175 80.56 -53.41 -23.68
CA GLN A 175 81.28 -53.96 -22.50
C GLN A 175 81.79 -55.38 -22.77
N ARG A 176 81.01 -56.18 -23.47
CA ARG A 176 81.44 -57.53 -23.89
C ARG A 176 82.61 -57.51 -24.86
N GLN A 177 82.55 -56.65 -25.88
CA GLN A 177 83.61 -56.52 -26.85
C GLN A 177 84.89 -55.90 -26.24
N GLU A 178 84.81 -55.01 -25.28
CA GLU A 178 85.91 -54.47 -24.49
C GLU A 178 86.63 -55.62 -23.68
N THR A 179 85.81 -56.46 -23.09
CA THR A 179 86.36 -57.62 -22.32
C THR A 179 87.02 -58.68 -23.20
N LEU A 180 86.42 -58.91 -24.38
CA LEU A 180 86.96 -59.91 -25.35
C LEU A 180 88.26 -59.45 -26.02
N ILE A 181 88.46 -58.11 -26.23
CA ILE A 181 89.75 -57.62 -26.75
C ILE A 181 90.85 -57.77 -25.72
N ALA A 182 90.64 -57.68 -24.43
CA ALA A 182 91.59 -57.88 -23.38
C ALA A 182 92.10 -59.34 -23.32
N THR A 183 91.24 -60.31 -23.76
CA THR A 183 91.58 -61.74 -23.85
C THR A 183 92.09 -62.10 -25.24
N GLY A 184 92.27 -61.20 -26.20
CA GLY A 184 92.72 -61.43 -27.55
C GLY A 184 91.66 -62.07 -28.48
N SER A 185 90.41 -62.16 -28.08
CA SER A 185 89.28 -62.88 -28.73
C SER A 185 88.43 -61.94 -29.60
N ALA A 186 88.66 -60.59 -29.59
CA ALA A 186 87.98 -59.58 -30.46
C ALA A 186 89.01 -58.70 -31.19
N THR A 187 88.62 -58.15 -32.34
CA THR A 187 89.42 -57.16 -33.10
C THR A 187 89.15 -55.73 -32.62
N ARG A 188 90.12 -54.82 -32.74
CA ARG A 188 90.00 -53.43 -32.39
C ARG A 188 88.84 -52.73 -33.18
N GLN A 189 88.71 -53.11 -34.46
CA GLN A 189 87.56 -52.62 -35.27
C GLN A 189 86.22 -52.98 -34.69
N LYS A 190 86.01 -54.14 -34.10
CA LYS A 190 84.72 -54.53 -33.48
C LYS A 190 84.43 -53.70 -32.22
N VAL A 191 85.45 -53.41 -31.41
CA VAL A 191 85.26 -52.50 -30.23
C VAL A 191 84.92 -51.10 -30.72
N GLU A 192 85.61 -50.56 -31.68
CA GLU A 192 85.31 -49.24 -32.22
C GLU A 192 83.92 -49.13 -32.83
N GLN A 193 83.44 -50.16 -33.52
CA GLN A 193 82.04 -50.30 -33.98
C GLN A 193 81.05 -50.31 -32.85
N ALA A 194 81.27 -51.06 -31.79
CA ALA A 194 80.40 -51.20 -30.64
C ALA A 194 80.32 -49.87 -29.83
N VAL A 195 81.44 -49.16 -29.68
CA VAL A 195 81.48 -47.83 -29.03
C VAL A 195 80.67 -46.83 -29.85
N ALA A 196 80.91 -46.79 -31.20
CA ALA A 196 80.13 -45.86 -32.07
C ALA A 196 78.63 -46.13 -32.05
N GLU A 197 78.22 -47.39 -31.96
CA GLU A 197 76.81 -47.78 -31.86
C GLU A 197 76.16 -47.38 -30.51
N GLU A 198 76.88 -47.57 -29.40
CA GLU A 198 76.42 -47.13 -28.06
C GLU A 198 76.29 -45.56 -28.03
N GLU A 199 77.32 -44.86 -28.52
CA GLU A 199 77.28 -43.38 -28.59
C GLU A 199 76.13 -42.89 -29.47
N ARG A 200 75.83 -43.55 -30.57
CA ARG A 200 74.70 -43.25 -31.45
C ARG A 200 73.37 -43.45 -30.70
N SER A 201 73.21 -44.58 -29.97
CA SER A 201 72.01 -44.90 -29.20
C SER A 201 71.80 -43.93 -28.03
N ARG A 202 72.92 -43.50 -27.38
CA ARG A 202 72.87 -42.45 -26.32
C ARG A 202 72.46 -41.11 -26.87
N ALA A 203 73.01 -40.68 -28.03
CA ALA A 203 72.62 -39.44 -28.73
C ALA A 203 71.16 -39.49 -29.16
N GLN A 204 70.68 -40.66 -29.61
CA GLN A 204 69.25 -40.87 -29.93
C GLN A 204 68.33 -40.73 -28.73
N LEU A 205 68.69 -41.28 -27.55
CA LEU A 205 67.96 -41.12 -26.32
C LEU A 205 67.86 -39.64 -25.89
N LEU A 206 69.02 -38.94 -25.90
CA LEU A 206 69.00 -37.49 -25.59
C LEU A 206 68.13 -36.69 -26.55
N SER A 207 68.15 -37.00 -27.85
CA SER A 207 67.26 -36.37 -28.84
C SER A 207 65.77 -36.63 -28.56
N ARG A 208 65.41 -37.86 -28.13
CA ARG A 208 64.02 -38.19 -27.73
C ARG A 208 63.60 -37.48 -26.45
N GLN A 209 64.51 -37.35 -25.47
CA GLN A 209 64.26 -36.58 -24.26
C GLN A 209 64.01 -35.09 -24.54
N ALA A 210 64.82 -34.48 -25.43
CA ALA A 210 64.61 -33.11 -25.90
C ALA A 210 63.24 -32.95 -26.60
N GLY A 211 62.83 -33.94 -27.39
CA GLY A 211 61.50 -34.00 -28.01
C GLY A 211 60.36 -34.05 -27.00
N LEU A 212 60.53 -34.76 -25.90
CA LEU A 212 59.54 -34.74 -24.81
C LEU A 212 59.42 -33.38 -24.17
N GLU A 213 60.52 -32.68 -23.90
CA GLU A 213 60.48 -31.34 -23.32
C GLU A 213 59.81 -30.32 -24.29
N GLN A 214 60.04 -30.49 -25.59
CA GLN A 214 59.35 -29.71 -26.60
C GLN A 214 57.83 -29.96 -26.59
N ALA A 215 57.40 -31.25 -26.47
CA ALA A 215 55.98 -31.61 -26.39
C ALA A 215 55.32 -31.07 -25.11
N LYS A 216 56.03 -31.07 -23.99
CA LYS A 216 55.56 -30.46 -22.72
C LYS A 216 55.39 -28.95 -22.85
N ALA A 217 56.32 -28.26 -23.50
CA ALA A 217 56.22 -26.85 -23.76
C ALA A 217 55.02 -26.52 -24.68
N ALA A 218 54.72 -27.35 -25.67
CA ALA A 218 53.55 -27.24 -26.53
C ALA A 218 52.23 -27.42 -25.74
N LEU A 219 52.18 -28.40 -24.78
CA LEU A 219 51.07 -28.57 -23.89
C LEU A 219 50.81 -27.30 -23.04
N SER A 220 51.85 -26.79 -22.37
CA SER A 220 51.74 -25.55 -21.58
C SER A 220 51.24 -24.35 -22.40
N SER A 221 51.69 -24.24 -23.66
CA SER A 221 51.17 -23.18 -24.57
C SER A 221 49.68 -23.37 -24.90
N SER A 222 49.24 -24.64 -25.10
CA SER A 222 47.83 -24.95 -25.37
C SER A 222 46.94 -24.69 -24.15
N GLU A 223 47.41 -25.02 -22.94
CA GLU A 223 46.72 -24.72 -21.67
C GLU A 223 46.62 -23.21 -21.46
N ALA A 224 47.66 -22.45 -21.70
CA ALA A 224 47.62 -20.99 -21.64
C ALA A 224 46.59 -20.40 -22.62
N THR A 225 46.44 -21.02 -23.79
CA THR A 225 45.42 -20.61 -24.78
C THR A 225 43.99 -20.87 -24.23
N VAL A 226 43.75 -22.02 -23.62
CA VAL A 226 42.46 -22.32 -22.96
C VAL A 226 42.13 -21.28 -21.89
N GLU A 227 43.10 -20.93 -21.05
CA GLU A 227 42.91 -19.94 -19.99
C GLU A 227 42.64 -18.55 -20.58
N ALA A 228 43.32 -18.14 -21.63
CA ALA A 228 43.04 -16.90 -22.32
C ALA A 228 41.58 -16.83 -22.86
N GLU A 229 41.11 -17.92 -23.47
CA GLU A 229 39.72 -18.01 -23.96
C GLU A 229 38.69 -18.02 -22.82
N ARG A 230 39.01 -18.62 -21.67
CA ARG A 230 38.16 -18.56 -20.46
C ARG A 230 38.04 -17.15 -19.89
N GLN A 231 39.17 -16.42 -19.85
CA GLN A 231 39.17 -15.02 -19.43
C GLN A 231 38.30 -14.16 -20.38
N GLY A 232 38.33 -14.45 -21.68
CA GLY A 232 37.42 -13.85 -22.65
C GLY A 232 35.96 -14.10 -22.34
N LEU A 233 35.61 -15.32 -21.91
CA LEU A 233 34.25 -15.66 -21.47
C LEU A 233 33.84 -14.87 -20.19
N ALA A 234 34.75 -14.77 -19.22
CA ALA A 234 34.49 -14.04 -17.97
C ALA A 234 34.22 -12.54 -18.23
N VAL A 235 34.90 -11.94 -19.19
CA VAL A 235 34.61 -10.56 -19.63
C VAL A 235 33.19 -10.43 -20.18
N LEU A 236 32.75 -11.36 -21.04
CA LEU A 236 31.38 -11.36 -21.59
C LEU A 236 30.33 -11.63 -20.52
N GLU A 237 30.62 -12.42 -19.49
CA GLU A 237 29.75 -12.64 -18.35
C GLU A 237 29.59 -11.37 -17.48
N SER A 238 30.69 -10.65 -17.27
CA SER A 238 30.64 -9.34 -16.59
C SER A 238 29.81 -8.34 -17.38
N GLN A 239 29.98 -8.31 -18.69
CA GLN A 239 29.21 -7.48 -19.61
C GLN A 239 27.70 -7.86 -19.60
N ASP A 240 27.37 -9.15 -19.51
CA ASP A 240 25.97 -9.61 -19.38
C ASP A 240 25.30 -9.02 -18.15
N THR A 241 26.00 -8.99 -17.02
CA THR A 241 25.49 -8.39 -15.77
C THR A 241 25.21 -6.90 -15.95
N GLN A 242 26.11 -6.18 -16.61
CA GLN A 242 25.94 -4.75 -16.89
C GLN A 242 24.76 -4.49 -17.84
N LEU A 243 24.64 -5.27 -18.92
CA LEU A 243 23.55 -5.16 -19.89
C LEU A 243 22.17 -5.47 -19.26
N ARG A 244 22.11 -6.45 -18.35
CA ARG A 244 20.88 -6.74 -17.59
C ARG A 244 20.49 -5.60 -16.65
N ALA A 245 21.44 -4.99 -15.98
CA ALA A 245 21.19 -3.81 -15.15
C ALA A 245 20.70 -2.62 -15.98
N ASP A 246 21.29 -2.40 -17.16
CA ASP A 246 20.82 -1.35 -18.07
C ASP A 246 19.41 -1.64 -18.59
N PHE A 247 19.12 -2.88 -19.00
CA PHE A 247 17.76 -3.27 -19.41
C PHE A 247 16.74 -3.05 -18.30
N ALA A 248 17.04 -3.45 -17.06
CA ALA A 248 16.14 -3.23 -15.92
C ALA A 248 15.87 -1.73 -15.67
N ALA A 249 16.89 -0.87 -15.86
CA ALA A 249 16.70 0.58 -15.76
C ALA A 249 15.81 1.13 -16.88
N LYS A 250 15.92 0.61 -18.12
CA LYS A 250 15.06 1.01 -19.25
C LYS A 250 13.64 0.48 -19.09
N GLU A 251 13.46 -0.72 -18.57
CA GLU A 251 12.16 -1.31 -18.25
C GLU A 251 11.44 -0.48 -17.17
N ALA A 252 12.14 -0.08 -16.11
CA ALA A 252 11.57 0.82 -15.08
C ALA A 252 11.18 2.20 -15.68
N ALA A 253 11.93 2.71 -16.64
CA ALA A 253 11.57 3.95 -17.34
C ALA A 253 10.32 3.77 -18.23
N LEU A 254 10.15 2.60 -18.85
CA LEU A 254 8.95 2.25 -19.60
C LEU A 254 7.74 2.15 -18.69
N ASP A 255 7.86 1.50 -17.52
CA ASP A 255 6.79 1.42 -16.53
C ASP A 255 6.36 2.80 -16.02
N ALA A 256 7.33 3.70 -15.80
CA ALA A 256 7.04 5.08 -15.43
C ALA A 256 6.28 5.83 -16.54
N ALA A 257 6.62 5.61 -17.79
CA ALA A 257 5.91 6.19 -18.95
C ALA A 257 4.47 5.63 -19.04
N HIS A 258 4.26 4.33 -18.81
CA HIS A 258 2.92 3.71 -18.74
C HIS A 258 2.09 4.27 -17.58
N ALA A 259 2.69 4.45 -16.40
CA ALA A 259 1.99 5.07 -15.26
C ALA A 259 1.56 6.51 -15.58
N ASN A 260 2.42 7.30 -16.23
CA ASN A 260 2.07 8.66 -16.66
C ASN A 260 0.94 8.66 -17.71
N LEU A 261 0.95 7.71 -18.64
CA LEU A 261 -0.15 7.54 -19.60
C LEU A 261 -1.45 7.13 -18.88
N ALA A 262 -1.38 6.26 -17.89
CA ALA A 262 -2.55 5.88 -17.08
C ALA A 262 -3.15 7.08 -16.34
N TYR A 263 -2.32 8.00 -15.84
CA TYR A 263 -2.78 9.23 -15.17
C TYR A 263 -3.49 10.22 -16.11
N THR A 264 -3.44 10.04 -17.43
CA THR A 264 -4.27 10.83 -18.36
C THR A 264 -5.76 10.52 -18.24
N ARG A 265 -6.11 9.38 -17.64
CA ARG A 265 -7.47 8.91 -17.42
C ARG A 265 -7.82 8.99 -15.95
N ILE A 266 -8.64 9.94 -15.59
CA ILE A 266 -9.10 10.14 -14.22
C ILE A 266 -10.42 9.39 -14.05
N ASN A 267 -10.37 8.29 -13.30
CA ASN A 267 -11.52 7.43 -13.02
C ASN A 267 -12.05 7.68 -11.61
N ALA A 268 -13.32 7.34 -11.37
CA ALA A 268 -13.93 7.36 -10.05
C ALA A 268 -13.30 6.29 -9.15
N PRO A 269 -12.83 6.65 -7.93
CA PRO A 269 -12.26 5.67 -6.99
C PRO A 269 -13.32 4.82 -6.28
N ALA A 270 -14.55 5.35 -6.14
CA ALA A 270 -15.68 4.71 -5.46
C ALA A 270 -17.00 5.06 -6.16
N ASP A 271 -18.06 4.35 -5.78
CA ASP A 271 -19.42 4.69 -6.19
C ASP A 271 -19.84 5.99 -5.51
N GLY A 272 -20.53 6.86 -6.25
CA GLY A 272 -20.92 8.14 -5.67
C GLY A 272 -21.51 9.09 -6.68
N MET A 273 -21.73 10.32 -6.22
CA MET A 273 -22.27 11.40 -7.03
C MET A 273 -21.22 12.46 -7.31
N VAL A 274 -21.09 12.82 -8.59
CA VAL A 274 -20.25 13.96 -9.01
C VAL A 274 -20.79 15.22 -8.38
N GLY A 275 -19.94 15.96 -7.66
CA GLY A 275 -20.25 17.29 -7.18
C GLY A 275 -20.09 18.34 -8.30
N GLU A 276 -19.49 19.46 -7.97
CA GLU A 276 -19.21 20.51 -8.96
C GLU A 276 -17.95 20.18 -9.77
N ARG A 277 -18.05 20.27 -11.11
CA ARG A 277 -16.90 20.16 -12.01
C ARG A 277 -16.16 21.50 -12.07
N LYS A 278 -14.88 21.46 -11.67
CA LYS A 278 -14.00 22.65 -11.73
C LYS A 278 -13.20 22.75 -13.02
N VAL A 279 -13.42 21.80 -13.95
CA VAL A 279 -12.65 21.69 -15.20
C VAL A 279 -13.57 21.63 -16.42
N ARG A 280 -13.07 22.17 -17.55
CA ARG A 280 -13.75 22.17 -18.84
C ARG A 280 -12.87 21.62 -19.95
N PRO A 281 -13.45 21.00 -20.99
CA PRO A 281 -12.70 20.60 -22.18
C PRO A 281 -11.93 21.78 -22.77
N GLY A 282 -10.67 21.56 -23.19
CA GLY A 282 -9.75 22.57 -23.69
C GLY A 282 -8.95 23.32 -22.62
N GLN A 283 -9.24 23.14 -21.34
CA GLN A 283 -8.52 23.76 -20.24
C GLN A 283 -7.17 23.06 -20.00
N MET A 284 -6.12 23.86 -19.77
CA MET A 284 -4.83 23.36 -19.31
C MET A 284 -4.87 23.06 -17.81
N VAL A 285 -4.38 21.90 -17.41
CA VAL A 285 -4.28 21.45 -16.01
C VAL A 285 -2.86 21.08 -15.65
N ASN A 286 -2.50 21.22 -14.38
CA ASN A 286 -1.18 20.91 -13.83
C ASN A 286 -1.33 19.95 -12.62
N PRO A 287 -0.27 19.26 -12.21
CA PRO A 287 -0.30 18.40 -11.02
C PRO A 287 -0.87 19.13 -9.81
N GLY A 288 -1.81 18.50 -9.11
CA GLY A 288 -2.52 19.08 -7.96
C GLY A 288 -3.77 19.91 -8.32
N THR A 289 -4.02 20.20 -9.61
CA THR A 289 -5.27 20.88 -10.01
C THR A 289 -6.46 19.99 -9.70
N GLN A 290 -7.37 20.47 -8.87
CA GLN A 290 -8.65 19.80 -8.57
C GLN A 290 -9.56 19.84 -9.80
N LEU A 291 -10.04 18.68 -10.23
CA LEU A 291 -10.88 18.54 -11.41
C LEU A 291 -12.36 18.39 -11.05
N ILE A 292 -12.66 17.47 -10.16
CA ILE A 292 -14.00 17.06 -9.75
C ILE A 292 -13.97 16.75 -8.26
N SER A 293 -15.06 17.00 -7.56
CA SER A 293 -15.31 16.47 -6.22
C SER A 293 -16.28 15.30 -6.34
N LEU A 294 -15.94 14.15 -5.79
CA LEU A 294 -16.82 12.99 -5.67
C LEU A 294 -17.38 12.94 -4.25
N VAL A 295 -18.70 12.84 -4.14
CA VAL A 295 -19.42 12.56 -2.90
C VAL A 295 -19.74 11.09 -2.88
N GLU A 296 -19.17 10.34 -1.96
CA GLU A 296 -19.38 8.88 -1.87
C GLU A 296 -20.80 8.55 -1.40
N ASP A 297 -21.32 7.39 -1.81
CA ASP A 297 -22.69 6.97 -1.47
C ASP A 297 -22.82 6.48 -0.02
N ASP A 298 -21.69 6.26 0.68
CA ASP A 298 -21.70 5.86 2.09
C ASP A 298 -22.02 7.05 2.98
N ILE A 299 -23.33 7.24 3.25
CA ILE A 299 -23.86 8.34 4.05
C ILE A 299 -24.08 7.87 5.49
N TRP A 300 -23.55 8.64 6.44
CA TRP A 300 -23.69 8.42 7.86
C TRP A 300 -24.12 9.70 8.58
N VAL A 301 -24.57 9.57 9.83
CA VAL A 301 -24.94 10.72 10.66
C VAL A 301 -23.80 11.06 11.61
N GLN A 302 -23.38 12.31 11.60
CA GLN A 302 -22.59 12.89 12.68
C GLN A 302 -23.53 13.59 13.64
N ALA A 303 -23.69 13.04 14.83
CA ALA A 303 -24.56 13.57 15.88
C ALA A 303 -23.71 14.04 17.06
N ASN A 304 -23.81 15.33 17.41
CA ASN A 304 -23.05 15.94 18.48
C ASN A 304 -23.84 15.89 19.78
N TYR A 305 -23.52 14.95 20.67
CA TYR A 305 -24.13 14.81 21.99
C TYR A 305 -23.36 15.59 23.04
N LYS A 306 -24.07 16.11 24.06
CA LYS A 306 -23.45 16.70 25.23
C LYS A 306 -22.69 15.60 26.00
N GLU A 307 -21.57 15.92 26.61
CA GLU A 307 -20.78 15.01 27.45
C GLU A 307 -21.65 14.29 28.49
N THR A 308 -22.62 14.99 29.09
CA THR A 308 -23.54 14.45 30.08
C THR A 308 -24.49 13.40 29.52
N GLN A 309 -24.72 13.36 28.22
CA GLN A 309 -25.61 12.41 27.54
C GLN A 309 -24.90 11.10 27.17
N LEU A 310 -23.56 11.09 27.15
CA LEU A 310 -22.78 9.95 26.68
C LEU A 310 -22.49 8.89 27.74
N THR A 311 -22.92 9.10 28.99
CA THR A 311 -22.61 8.20 30.13
C THR A 311 -22.99 6.74 29.84
N HIS A 312 -24.05 6.52 29.09
CA HIS A 312 -24.59 5.17 28.78
C HIS A 312 -24.64 4.86 27.30
N VAL A 313 -24.05 5.71 26.44
CA VAL A 313 -23.97 5.48 25.01
C VAL A 313 -22.79 4.56 24.71
N ALA A 314 -23.07 3.46 24.02
CA ALA A 314 -22.06 2.48 23.61
C ALA A 314 -22.11 2.21 22.10
N VAL A 315 -20.98 1.78 21.55
CA VAL A 315 -20.92 1.29 20.16
C VAL A 315 -21.86 0.09 20.03
N GLY A 316 -22.70 0.12 18.99
CA GLY A 316 -23.71 -0.88 18.70
C GLY A 316 -25.12 -0.53 19.22
N ASP A 317 -25.29 0.58 19.94
CA ASP A 317 -26.61 1.04 20.34
C ASP A 317 -27.46 1.46 19.14
N VAL A 318 -28.76 1.19 19.20
CA VAL A 318 -29.72 1.52 18.16
C VAL A 318 -30.02 3.02 18.20
N ALA A 319 -30.07 3.64 17.03
CA ALA A 319 -30.44 5.03 16.88
C ALA A 319 -31.64 5.20 15.95
N GLU A 320 -32.57 6.07 16.34
CA GLU A 320 -33.64 6.58 15.48
C GLU A 320 -33.20 7.93 14.88
N ILE A 321 -33.30 8.07 13.56
CA ILE A 321 -32.88 9.25 12.82
C ILE A 321 -34.09 9.84 12.10
N LYS A 322 -34.43 11.08 12.41
CA LYS A 322 -35.46 11.84 11.73
C LYS A 322 -34.79 12.92 10.91
N ILE A 323 -35.08 12.94 9.61
CA ILE A 323 -34.49 13.90 8.66
C ILE A 323 -35.50 15.02 8.45
N ASP A 324 -35.09 16.26 8.65
CA ASP A 324 -35.99 17.43 8.52
C ASP A 324 -36.57 17.57 7.11
N ALA A 325 -35.77 17.20 6.08
CA ALA A 325 -36.21 17.22 4.68
C ALA A 325 -37.29 16.16 4.34
N PHE A 326 -37.52 15.15 5.18
CA PHE A 326 -38.45 14.05 4.95
C PHE A 326 -39.37 13.81 6.14
N PRO A 327 -40.32 14.74 6.41
CA PRO A 327 -41.23 14.62 7.57
C PRO A 327 -42.00 13.30 7.52
N GLY A 328 -42.08 12.61 8.66
CA GLY A 328 -42.77 11.33 8.80
C GLY A 328 -41.97 10.08 8.46
N ILE A 329 -40.72 10.20 8.00
CA ILE A 329 -39.82 9.09 7.80
C ILE A 329 -38.82 9.04 8.97
N VAL A 330 -38.81 7.90 9.68
CA VAL A 330 -37.83 7.61 10.71
C VAL A 330 -36.94 6.49 10.20
N LEU A 331 -35.63 6.78 10.09
CA LEU A 331 -34.62 5.80 9.73
C LEU A 331 -34.05 5.15 10.98
N ARG A 332 -33.60 3.92 10.82
CA ARG A 332 -32.84 3.20 11.85
C ARG A 332 -31.37 3.26 11.53
N GLY A 333 -30.58 3.36 12.58
CA GLY A 333 -29.13 3.32 12.50
C GLY A 333 -28.53 2.68 13.72
N LYS A 334 -27.22 2.54 13.72
CA LYS A 334 -26.42 2.02 14.84
C LYS A 334 -25.24 2.93 15.10
N VAL A 335 -24.95 3.14 16.37
CA VAL A 335 -23.72 3.82 16.79
C VAL A 335 -22.54 2.97 16.32
N SER A 336 -21.74 3.50 15.40
CA SER A 336 -20.51 2.83 14.94
C SER A 336 -19.30 3.24 15.75
N ASP A 337 -19.20 4.54 16.06
CA ASP A 337 -18.04 5.10 16.74
C ASP A 337 -18.43 6.31 17.59
N VAL A 338 -17.66 6.54 18.66
CA VAL A 338 -17.71 7.74 19.48
C VAL A 338 -16.37 8.45 19.35
N SER A 339 -16.40 9.73 19.02
CA SER A 339 -15.18 10.52 18.84
C SER A 339 -14.29 10.48 20.08
N PRO A 340 -12.96 10.32 19.95
CA PRO A 340 -12.03 10.29 21.08
C PRO A 340 -11.84 11.67 21.75
N ALA A 341 -12.33 12.76 21.13
CA ALA A 341 -12.25 14.11 21.67
C ALA A 341 -13.48 14.95 21.31
N SER A 342 -13.68 16.05 22.03
CA SER A 342 -14.75 17.00 21.71
C SER A 342 -14.49 17.71 20.38
N GLY A 343 -15.55 18.17 19.74
CA GLY A 343 -15.45 18.90 18.46
C GLY A 343 -14.60 20.18 18.56
N SER A 344 -14.50 20.79 19.74
CA SER A 344 -13.66 21.95 19.98
C SER A 344 -12.15 21.67 19.86
N GLN A 345 -11.71 20.43 20.17
CA GLN A 345 -10.30 20.03 20.04
C GLN A 345 -9.86 19.83 18.58
N PHE A 346 -10.80 19.48 17.70
CA PHE A 346 -10.55 19.30 16.27
C PHE A 346 -10.83 20.57 15.45
N SER A 347 -11.23 21.68 16.12
CA SER A 347 -11.46 22.96 15.46
C SER A 347 -10.13 23.59 15.03
N LEU A 348 -10.12 24.23 13.85
CA LEU A 348 -8.97 24.96 13.32
C LEU A 348 -8.52 26.10 14.25
N LEU A 349 -9.45 26.66 15.05
CA LEU A 349 -9.24 27.68 16.07
C LEU A 349 -9.86 27.17 17.38
N PRO A 350 -9.11 26.45 18.21
CA PRO A 350 -9.59 26.03 19.52
C PRO A 350 -9.96 27.29 20.34
N PRO A 351 -11.08 27.26 21.12
CA PRO A 351 -11.44 28.37 21.97
C PRO A 351 -10.37 28.58 23.03
N ASP A 352 -9.61 29.65 22.92
CA ASP A 352 -8.60 30.07 23.92
C ASP A 352 -9.23 31.10 24.86
N ASN A 353 -9.23 30.80 26.16
CA ASN A 353 -9.70 31.73 27.18
C ASN A 353 -8.55 32.66 27.60
N ALA A 354 -8.23 33.66 26.77
CA ALA A 354 -7.18 34.65 27.01
C ALA A 354 -7.43 35.54 28.25
N THR A 355 -8.63 35.48 28.87
CA THR A 355 -9.02 36.38 29.99
C THR A 355 -8.90 35.75 31.38
N GLY A 356 -8.42 34.51 31.50
CA GLY A 356 -8.18 33.87 32.81
C GLY A 356 -9.41 33.41 33.59
N ASN A 357 -10.64 33.70 33.13
CA ASN A 357 -11.87 33.18 33.75
C ASN A 357 -12.31 31.88 33.09
N PHE A 358 -12.12 30.76 33.78
CA PHE A 358 -12.57 29.45 33.31
C PHE A 358 -14.08 29.28 33.62
N THR A 359 -14.89 29.39 32.57
CA THR A 359 -16.30 28.98 32.66
C THR A 359 -16.44 27.55 32.16
N LYS A 360 -16.95 26.66 33.01
CA LYS A 360 -17.25 25.27 32.63
C LYS A 360 -18.40 25.27 31.61
N VAL A 361 -18.08 25.02 30.34
CA VAL A 361 -19.05 24.86 29.26
C VAL A 361 -19.14 23.36 28.94
N THR A 362 -20.35 22.82 28.91
CA THR A 362 -20.59 21.42 28.53
C THR A 362 -20.11 21.21 27.09
N GLN A 363 -19.13 20.33 26.90
CA GLN A 363 -18.58 20.02 25.59
C GLN A 363 -19.53 19.09 24.82
N ARG A 364 -19.47 19.17 23.47
CA ARG A 364 -20.16 18.24 22.57
C ARG A 364 -19.16 17.26 21.99
N ILE A 365 -19.52 15.98 22.01
CA ILE A 365 -18.70 14.90 21.46
C ILE A 365 -19.42 14.33 20.25
N PRO A 366 -18.79 14.28 19.07
CA PRO A 366 -19.37 13.68 17.88
C PRO A 366 -19.52 12.16 18.05
N VAL A 367 -20.67 11.66 17.66
CA VAL A 367 -20.99 10.23 17.56
C VAL A 367 -21.31 9.91 16.11
N LYS A 368 -20.63 8.90 15.55
CA LYS A 368 -20.90 8.40 14.21
C LYS A 368 -22.00 7.35 14.26
N ILE A 369 -23.05 7.55 13.50
CA ILE A 369 -24.19 6.62 13.42
C ILE A 369 -24.32 6.17 11.95
N THR A 370 -24.15 4.89 11.69
CA THR A 370 -24.40 4.29 10.38
C THR A 370 -25.90 4.12 10.17
N ILE A 371 -26.37 4.45 8.97
CA ILE A 371 -27.80 4.35 8.62
C ILE A 371 -28.06 2.98 8.02
N GLU A 372 -29.10 2.28 8.48
CA GLU A 372 -29.54 1.05 7.83
C GLU A 372 -30.24 1.41 6.50
N PRO A 373 -29.99 0.66 5.42
CA PRO A 373 -30.57 0.94 4.09
C PRO A 373 -32.10 0.99 4.15
N ASP A 374 -32.69 2.06 3.67
CA ASP A 374 -34.14 2.23 3.54
C ASP A 374 -34.52 2.69 2.13
N ASN A 375 -35.24 1.84 1.39
CA ASN A 375 -35.62 2.10 0.02
C ASN A 375 -36.46 3.37 -0.19
N ARG A 376 -37.10 3.88 0.87
CA ARG A 376 -37.97 5.10 0.81
C ARG A 376 -37.15 6.38 0.57
N VAL A 377 -35.88 6.38 0.99
CA VAL A 377 -34.99 7.55 0.92
C VAL A 377 -33.69 7.28 0.16
N THR A 378 -33.46 6.04 -0.31
CA THR A 378 -32.28 5.67 -1.06
C THR A 378 -32.05 6.61 -2.24
N GLY A 379 -30.84 7.13 -2.38
CA GLY A 379 -30.45 8.07 -3.44
C GLY A 379 -30.97 9.50 -3.28
N ARG A 380 -31.78 9.80 -2.23
CA ARG A 380 -32.33 11.13 -1.94
C ARG A 380 -31.62 11.83 -0.79
N LEU A 381 -30.89 11.09 0.02
CA LEU A 381 -30.08 11.65 1.11
C LEU A 381 -28.94 12.49 0.53
N ARG A 382 -28.64 13.61 1.18
CA ARG A 382 -27.54 14.49 0.79
C ARG A 382 -26.74 14.86 2.04
N PRO A 383 -25.40 14.82 1.99
CA PRO A 383 -24.56 15.35 3.05
C PRO A 383 -24.93 16.80 3.36
N GLY A 384 -24.88 17.17 4.63
CA GLY A 384 -25.28 18.50 5.12
C GLY A 384 -26.75 18.65 5.45
N MET A 385 -27.62 17.66 5.19
CA MET A 385 -29.01 17.69 5.67
C MET A 385 -29.05 17.57 7.19
N SER A 386 -29.86 18.41 7.84
CA SER A 386 -30.09 18.38 9.28
C SER A 386 -30.97 17.19 9.67
N VAL A 387 -30.62 16.58 10.78
CA VAL A 387 -31.33 15.44 11.34
C VAL A 387 -31.48 15.56 12.85
N ILE A 388 -32.49 14.92 13.39
CA ILE A 388 -32.63 14.69 14.82
C ILE A 388 -32.27 13.23 15.08
N ALA A 389 -31.22 13.02 15.88
CA ALA A 389 -30.74 11.67 16.24
C ALA A 389 -31.11 11.34 17.69
N THR A 390 -31.75 10.20 17.88
CA THR A 390 -32.11 9.67 19.20
C THR A 390 -31.50 8.30 19.38
N ILE A 391 -30.56 8.18 20.31
CA ILE A 391 -29.93 6.89 20.67
C ILE A 391 -30.70 6.26 21.80
N GLU A 392 -31.06 4.99 21.65
CA GLU A 392 -31.61 4.16 22.71
C GLU A 392 -30.50 3.47 23.49
N THR A 393 -30.16 4.01 24.65
CA THR A 393 -29.13 3.42 25.51
C THR A 393 -29.67 2.20 26.24
N ARG A 394 -28.87 1.17 26.34
CA ARG A 394 -29.21 0.02 27.21
C ARG A 394 -29.29 0.51 28.64
N SER A 395 -30.45 0.32 29.30
CA SER A 395 -30.58 0.60 30.71
C SER A 395 -29.48 -0.16 31.46
N ALA A 396 -28.67 0.57 32.21
CA ALA A 396 -27.74 -0.08 33.14
C ALA A 396 -28.57 -0.88 34.15
N HIS A 397 -28.44 -2.19 34.11
CA HIS A 397 -28.91 -3.09 35.17
C HIS A 397 -27.94 -3.06 36.32
#